data_2cceba1540bddacc1d85eb638c83343f
#
_entry.id   2cceba1540bddacc1d85eb638c83343f
#
_cell.length_a   1.000
_cell.length_b   1.000
_cell.length_c   1.000
_cell.angle_alpha   90.00
_cell.angle_beta   90.00
_cell.angle_gamma   90.00
#
_symmetry.space_group_name_H-M   'P 1'
#
loop_
_entity.id
_entity.type
_entity.pdbx_description
1 polymer ?
#
loop_
_entity_poly.entity_id
_entity_poly.type
_entity_poly.pdbx_seq_one_letter_code
_entity_poly.pdbx_strand_id
1 'polypeptide(L)'
;MLNIVLHQPEIPANTGNIGRTCVATGTVLHLIEPLGFSLSEKQLKRAGMDYWNLLDVRRYINFADFLEKNPTLVSGEPDAPKLWMATTKAHQVYSDVKIGPDDYIMFGKESAGIPEEILVEYEKSCIRIPMGQDIRSLNVSNSVAIVLYEALRQNHFTGLQEGGELHRLHWKDEV
;
A
#
# COMPACT_ATOMS: atom_id res chain seq x y z
N MET A 1 2.33 4.65 -11.91
CA MET A 1 2.82 3.55 -11.01
C MET A 1 2.21 3.76 -9.64
N LEU A 2 1.48 2.76 -9.13
CA LEU A 2 0.81 2.84 -7.82
C LEU A 2 1.82 3.06 -6.68
N ASN A 3 1.35 3.70 -5.63
CA ASN A 3 2.15 4.11 -4.48
C ASN A 3 1.48 3.64 -3.18
N ILE A 4 2.19 2.86 -2.36
CA ILE A 4 1.77 2.48 -1.02
C ILE A 4 2.44 3.39 0.00
N VAL A 5 1.66 3.97 0.90
CA VAL A 5 2.13 4.87 1.94
C VAL A 5 1.85 4.25 3.31
N LEU A 6 2.88 4.06 4.12
CA LEU A 6 2.75 3.61 5.51
C LEU A 6 3.00 4.79 6.44
N HIS A 7 1.97 5.18 7.17
CA HIS A 7 2.04 6.23 8.17
C HIS A 7 2.47 5.65 9.52
N GLN A 8 3.71 5.89 9.90
CA GLN A 8 4.30 5.47 11.18
C GLN A 8 4.19 3.95 11.45
N PRO A 9 4.63 3.07 10.53
CA PRO A 9 4.52 1.63 10.73
C PRO A 9 5.33 1.18 11.95
N GLU A 10 4.77 0.23 12.72
CA GLU A 10 5.32 -0.21 14.00
C GLU A 10 5.96 -1.59 13.92
N ILE A 11 5.48 -2.47 13.04
CA ILE A 11 5.86 -3.88 12.98
C ILE A 11 6.75 -4.16 11.76
N PRO A 12 8.04 -4.49 11.95
CA PRO A 12 8.98 -4.69 10.84
C PRO A 12 8.58 -5.83 9.89
N ALA A 13 7.97 -6.90 10.42
CA ALA A 13 7.51 -8.04 9.62
C ALA A 13 6.38 -7.63 8.64
N ASN A 14 5.46 -6.75 9.05
CA ASN A 14 4.43 -6.22 8.16
C ASN A 14 5.05 -5.38 7.05
N THR A 15 5.95 -4.46 7.39
CA THR A 15 6.65 -3.63 6.41
C THR A 15 7.46 -4.48 5.42
N GLY A 16 8.08 -5.56 5.90
CA GLY A 16 8.76 -6.53 5.05
C GLY A 16 7.81 -7.21 4.06
N ASN A 17 6.69 -7.76 4.52
CA ASN A 17 5.71 -8.39 3.65
C ASN A 17 5.13 -7.40 2.60
N ILE A 18 4.86 -6.16 3.03
CA ILE A 18 4.42 -5.08 2.14
C ILE A 18 5.49 -4.77 1.08
N GLY A 19 6.75 -4.64 1.49
CA GLY A 19 7.87 -4.41 0.58
C GLY A 19 7.99 -5.50 -0.48
N ARG A 20 7.81 -6.79 -0.11
CA ARG A 20 7.79 -7.91 -1.06
C ARG A 20 6.63 -7.76 -2.06
N THR A 21 5.45 -7.40 -1.59
CA THR A 21 4.29 -7.16 -2.45
C THR A 21 4.57 -6.00 -3.42
N CYS A 22 5.18 -4.90 -2.93
CA CYS A 22 5.54 -3.76 -3.76
C CYS A 22 6.57 -4.13 -4.85
N VAL A 23 7.60 -4.92 -4.53
CA VAL A 23 8.55 -5.43 -5.53
C VAL A 23 7.85 -6.29 -6.57
N ALA A 24 6.98 -7.21 -6.13
CA ALA A 24 6.26 -8.12 -7.03
C ALA A 24 5.31 -7.39 -8.00
N THR A 25 4.87 -6.19 -7.65
CA THR A 25 3.89 -5.40 -8.42
C THR A 25 4.48 -4.15 -9.08
N GLY A 26 5.78 -3.88 -8.88
CA GLY A 26 6.42 -2.65 -9.35
C GLY A 26 5.87 -1.38 -8.68
N THR A 27 5.37 -1.48 -7.44
CA THR A 27 4.76 -0.39 -6.67
C THR A 27 5.82 0.31 -5.81
N VAL A 28 5.74 1.62 -5.67
CA VAL A 28 6.62 2.40 -4.79
C VAL A 28 6.14 2.30 -3.34
N LEU A 29 7.08 2.16 -2.40
CA LEU A 29 6.80 2.17 -0.96
C LEU A 29 7.25 3.49 -0.33
N HIS A 30 6.31 4.21 0.27
CA HIS A 30 6.55 5.44 1.02
C HIS A 30 6.43 5.17 2.52
N LEU A 31 7.43 5.57 3.31
CA LEU A 31 7.45 5.40 4.76
C LEU A 31 7.48 6.77 5.44
N ILE A 32 6.43 7.08 6.19
CA ILE A 32 6.35 8.31 7.00
C ILE A 32 6.76 7.97 8.43
N GLU A 33 7.77 8.67 8.93
CA GLU A 33 8.32 8.50 10.27
C GLU A 33 7.44 9.13 11.37
N PRO A 34 7.62 8.74 12.65
CA PRO A 34 8.61 7.78 13.14
C PRO A 34 8.25 6.33 12.82
N LEU A 35 9.29 5.50 12.57
CA LEU A 35 9.13 4.05 12.43
C LEU A 35 9.29 3.38 13.80
N GLY A 36 8.50 2.38 14.11
CA GLY A 36 8.63 1.56 15.33
C GLY A 36 9.86 0.62 15.32
N PHE A 37 10.68 0.66 14.26
CA PHE A 37 11.83 -0.21 14.06
C PHE A 37 12.92 0.47 13.24
N SER A 38 14.12 -0.14 13.18
CA SER A 38 15.23 0.34 12.37
C SER A 38 15.29 -0.39 11.02
N LEU A 39 15.53 0.34 9.94
CA LEU A 39 15.77 -0.17 8.59
C LEU A 39 17.27 -0.38 8.31
N SER A 40 18.07 -0.84 9.30
CA SER A 40 19.47 -1.16 9.06
C SER A 40 19.61 -2.40 8.18
N GLU A 41 20.61 -2.43 7.29
CA GLU A 41 20.91 -3.60 6.43
C GLU A 41 20.98 -4.92 7.21
N LYS A 42 21.54 -4.88 8.42
CA LYS A 42 21.66 -6.05 9.29
C LYS A 42 20.30 -6.59 9.74
N GLN A 43 19.34 -5.71 9.98
CA GLN A 43 17.98 -6.10 10.39
C GLN A 43 17.15 -6.56 9.19
N LEU A 44 17.30 -5.92 8.04
CA LEU A 44 16.67 -6.32 6.79
C LEU A 44 17.11 -7.73 6.37
N LYS A 45 18.42 -8.02 6.39
CA LYS A 45 18.96 -9.36 6.11
C LYS A 45 18.45 -10.42 7.11
N ARG A 46 18.40 -10.08 8.42
CA ARG A 46 17.86 -11.01 9.44
C ARG A 46 16.38 -11.32 9.27
N ALA A 47 15.63 -10.38 8.71
CA ALA A 47 14.21 -10.54 8.42
C ALA A 47 13.93 -11.23 7.07
N GLY A 48 14.97 -11.72 6.35
CA GLY A 48 14.83 -12.43 5.07
C GLY A 48 14.36 -11.51 3.92
N MET A 49 14.71 -10.22 3.98
CA MET A 49 14.31 -9.20 3.00
C MET A 49 15.36 -9.05 1.89
N ASP A 50 15.70 -10.13 1.21
CA ASP A 50 16.71 -10.16 0.14
C ASP A 50 16.29 -9.32 -1.08
N TYR A 51 14.99 -9.11 -1.26
CA TYR A 51 14.39 -8.30 -2.32
C TYR A 51 14.43 -6.79 -2.02
N TRP A 52 14.84 -6.36 -0.81
CA TRP A 52 14.81 -4.95 -0.39
C TRP A 52 15.61 -4.02 -1.31
N ASN A 53 16.69 -4.53 -1.90
CA ASN A 53 17.51 -3.76 -2.86
C ASN A 53 16.80 -3.51 -4.21
N LEU A 54 15.71 -4.21 -4.49
CA LEU A 54 14.89 -4.05 -5.69
C LEU A 54 13.69 -3.11 -5.45
N LEU A 55 13.45 -2.72 -4.20
CA LEU A 55 12.31 -1.92 -3.80
C LEU A 55 12.63 -0.43 -3.89
N ASP A 56 11.81 0.35 -4.60
CA ASP A 56 11.80 1.81 -4.51
C ASP A 56 11.17 2.21 -3.16
N VAL A 57 12.02 2.57 -2.19
CA VAL A 57 11.60 3.02 -0.85
C VAL A 57 11.91 4.49 -0.68
N ARG A 58 10.90 5.28 -0.36
CA ARG A 58 11.02 6.72 -0.08
C ARG A 58 10.64 7.00 1.37
N ARG A 59 11.44 7.85 2.05
CA ARG A 59 11.26 8.15 3.49
C ARG A 59 10.97 9.62 3.71
N TYR A 60 10.11 9.89 4.68
CA TYR A 60 9.63 11.22 5.04
C TYR A 60 9.62 11.37 6.56
N ILE A 61 10.04 12.53 7.04
CA ILE A 61 10.12 12.79 8.49
C ILE A 61 8.75 12.96 9.16
N ASN A 62 7.72 13.32 8.39
CA ASN A 62 6.33 13.41 8.83
C ASN A 62 5.38 13.53 7.61
N PHE A 63 4.07 13.63 7.87
CA PHE A 63 3.05 13.75 6.81
C PHE A 63 3.17 15.04 6.00
N ALA A 64 3.54 16.17 6.64
CA ALA A 64 3.74 17.43 5.93
C ALA A 64 4.91 17.36 4.93
N ASP A 65 6.04 16.76 5.35
CA ASP A 65 7.20 16.51 4.46
C ASP A 65 6.83 15.56 3.30
N PHE A 66 5.95 14.58 3.56
CA PHE A 66 5.42 13.71 2.50
C PHE A 66 4.64 14.50 1.45
N LEU A 67 3.73 15.40 1.86
CA LEU A 67 2.96 16.22 0.95
C LEU A 67 3.84 17.23 0.20
N GLU A 68 4.81 17.87 0.88
CA GLU A 68 5.75 18.82 0.28
C GLU A 68 6.58 18.17 -0.85
N LYS A 69 7.02 16.93 -0.64
CA LYS A 69 7.80 16.17 -1.64
C LYS A 69 6.96 15.50 -2.71
N ASN A 70 5.64 15.48 -2.57
CA ASN A 70 4.69 14.96 -3.55
C ASN A 70 3.62 16.02 -3.89
N PRO A 71 4.01 17.17 -4.45
CA PRO A 71 3.14 18.34 -4.62
C PRO A 71 1.95 18.10 -5.55
N THR A 72 2.00 17.09 -6.41
CA THR A 72 0.88 16.72 -7.28
C THR A 72 -0.34 16.25 -6.48
N LEU A 73 -0.17 15.70 -5.27
CA LEU A 73 -1.26 15.25 -4.39
C LEU A 73 -2.13 16.42 -3.86
N VAL A 74 -1.61 17.63 -3.89
CA VAL A 74 -2.27 18.84 -3.39
C VAL A 74 -2.44 19.92 -4.47
N SER A 75 -2.15 19.57 -5.73
CA SER A 75 -2.19 20.52 -6.85
C SER A 75 -3.61 21.00 -7.20
N GLY A 76 -4.63 20.20 -6.89
CA GLY A 76 -6.02 20.48 -7.28
C GLY A 76 -6.32 20.25 -8.77
N GLU A 77 -5.36 19.76 -9.56
CA GLU A 77 -5.56 19.45 -10.97
C GLU A 77 -6.52 18.25 -11.14
N PRO A 78 -7.42 18.28 -12.15
CA PRO A 78 -8.43 17.22 -12.34
C PRO A 78 -7.88 15.83 -12.52
N ASP A 79 -6.71 15.70 -13.17
CA ASP A 79 -6.04 14.44 -13.47
C ASP A 79 -4.88 14.13 -12.50
N ALA A 80 -4.74 14.90 -11.42
CA ALA A 80 -3.71 14.65 -10.41
C ALA A 80 -3.93 13.31 -9.71
N PRO A 81 -2.85 12.61 -9.33
CA PRO A 81 -2.94 11.42 -8.49
C PRO A 81 -3.69 11.71 -7.19
N LYS A 82 -4.53 10.78 -6.77
CA LYS A 82 -5.28 10.89 -5.51
C LYS A 82 -4.55 10.19 -4.38
N LEU A 83 -4.77 10.68 -3.16
CA LEU A 83 -4.32 10.04 -1.93
C LEU A 83 -5.54 9.40 -1.24
N TRP A 84 -5.61 8.07 -1.32
CA TRP A 84 -6.64 7.26 -0.67
C TRP A 84 -6.22 6.89 0.75
N MET A 85 -7.13 7.00 1.71
CA MET A 85 -6.92 6.67 3.12
C MET A 85 -7.61 5.33 3.44
N ALA A 86 -6.86 4.23 3.50
CA ALA A 86 -7.41 2.93 3.88
C ALA A 86 -7.60 2.87 5.40
N THR A 87 -8.85 2.92 5.85
CA THR A 87 -9.22 2.95 7.26
C THR A 87 -10.51 2.19 7.53
N THR A 88 -10.63 1.61 8.73
CA THR A 88 -11.85 0.93 9.17
C THR A 88 -12.99 1.91 9.48
N LYS A 89 -12.70 3.23 9.52
CA LYS A 89 -13.65 4.30 9.83
C LYS A 89 -14.35 4.88 8.60
N ALA A 90 -13.97 4.49 7.39
CA ALA A 90 -14.53 5.01 6.15
C ALA A 90 -15.97 4.54 5.91
N HIS A 91 -16.73 5.34 5.16
CA HIS A 91 -18.11 5.05 4.79
C HIS A 91 -18.26 4.36 3.43
N GLN A 92 -17.24 4.43 2.58
CA GLN A 92 -17.27 3.80 1.25
C GLN A 92 -16.33 2.60 1.17
N VAL A 93 -16.72 1.60 0.39
CA VAL A 93 -15.94 0.39 0.18
C VAL A 93 -14.81 0.65 -0.84
N TYR A 94 -13.67 0.04 -0.63
CA TYR A 94 -12.49 0.21 -1.50
C TYR A 94 -12.74 -0.22 -2.96
N SER A 95 -13.66 -1.15 -3.20
CA SER A 95 -14.04 -1.62 -4.54
C SER A 95 -15.01 -0.70 -5.28
N ASP A 96 -15.66 0.23 -4.57
CA ASP A 96 -16.67 1.13 -5.14
C ASP A 96 -16.06 2.44 -5.68
N VAL A 97 -14.77 2.63 -5.48
CA VAL A 97 -14.03 3.79 -5.94
C VAL A 97 -13.14 3.46 -7.12
N LYS A 98 -12.84 4.45 -7.94
CA LYS A 98 -11.88 4.31 -9.05
C LYS A 98 -10.51 4.76 -8.59
N ILE A 99 -9.59 3.81 -8.48
CA ILE A 99 -8.18 4.04 -8.13
C ILE A 99 -7.37 4.12 -9.43
N GLY A 100 -6.73 5.27 -9.66
CA GLY A 100 -5.91 5.52 -10.86
C GLY A 100 -4.55 4.81 -10.80
N PRO A 101 -3.84 4.73 -11.97
CA PRO A 101 -2.57 4.00 -12.06
C PRO A 101 -1.41 4.66 -11.29
N ASP A 102 -1.53 5.94 -10.96
CA ASP A 102 -0.50 6.71 -10.24
C ASP A 102 -0.96 7.15 -8.86
N ASP A 103 -2.11 6.66 -8.40
CA ASP A 103 -2.66 7.01 -7.10
C ASP A 103 -1.81 6.48 -5.94
N TYR A 104 -1.98 7.10 -4.79
CA TYR A 104 -1.38 6.78 -3.51
C TYR A 104 -2.43 6.16 -2.59
N ILE A 105 -2.06 5.09 -1.88
CA ILE A 105 -2.93 4.42 -0.91
C ILE A 105 -2.21 4.39 0.44
N MET A 106 -2.72 5.16 1.40
CA MET A 106 -2.14 5.27 2.73
C MET A 106 -2.79 4.30 3.71
N PHE A 107 -1.94 3.65 4.50
CA PHE A 107 -2.31 2.81 5.64
C PHE A 107 -1.68 3.38 6.91
N GLY A 108 -2.42 3.36 7.99
CA GLY A 108 -1.96 3.83 9.29
C GLY A 108 -1.16 2.79 10.07
N LYS A 109 -0.61 3.20 11.20
CA LYS A 109 0.10 2.31 12.11
C LYS A 109 -0.82 1.24 12.70
N GLU A 110 -0.24 0.11 13.07
CA GLU A 110 -0.97 -1.08 13.50
C GLU A 110 -1.80 -0.84 14.77
N SER A 111 -1.30 -0.04 15.70
CA SER A 111 -1.95 0.21 16.99
C SER A 111 -3.12 1.19 16.95
N ALA A 112 -3.13 2.17 16.02
CA ALA A 112 -4.09 3.27 16.04
C ALA A 112 -4.66 3.68 14.67
N GLY A 113 -4.09 3.17 13.57
CA GLY A 113 -4.49 3.56 12.22
C GLY A 113 -3.96 4.94 11.82
N ILE A 114 -4.63 5.58 10.87
CA ILE A 114 -4.34 6.95 10.43
C ILE A 114 -4.96 7.93 11.44
N PRO A 115 -4.25 9.01 11.84
CA PRO A 115 -4.78 10.04 12.73
C PRO A 115 -6.11 10.63 12.24
N GLU A 116 -7.05 10.88 13.14
CA GLU A 116 -8.39 11.36 12.79
C GLU A 116 -8.35 12.75 12.17
N GLU A 117 -7.41 13.58 12.57
CA GLU A 117 -7.17 14.91 12.00
C GLU A 117 -6.89 14.84 10.50
N ILE A 118 -6.11 13.84 10.07
CA ILE A 118 -5.86 13.58 8.64
C ILE A 118 -7.12 13.03 7.96
N LEU A 119 -7.80 12.07 8.59
CA LEU A 119 -8.99 11.45 7.99
C LEU A 119 -10.12 12.44 7.72
N VAL A 120 -10.33 13.41 8.60
CA VAL A 120 -11.36 14.45 8.44
C VAL A 120 -11.06 15.34 7.22
N GLU A 121 -9.80 15.70 6.99
CA GLU A 121 -9.40 16.49 5.82
C GLU A 121 -9.56 15.72 4.51
N TYR A 122 -9.40 14.40 4.56
CA TYR A 122 -9.48 13.51 3.39
C TYR A 122 -10.72 12.61 3.39
N GLU A 123 -11.83 13.02 4.01
CA GLU A 123 -13.04 12.21 4.19
C GLU A 123 -13.51 11.53 2.90
N LYS A 124 -13.57 12.27 1.79
CA LYS A 124 -14.01 11.78 0.48
C LYS A 124 -13.06 10.73 -0.14
N SER A 125 -11.84 10.66 0.34
CA SER A 125 -10.82 9.71 -0.10
C SER A 125 -10.61 8.57 0.89
N CYS A 126 -11.39 8.50 1.98
CA CYS A 126 -11.34 7.40 2.92
C CYS A 126 -12.06 6.18 2.34
N ILE A 127 -11.40 5.03 2.37
CA ILE A 127 -11.92 3.74 1.88
C ILE A 127 -11.75 2.65 2.92
N ARG A 128 -12.64 1.65 2.92
CA ARG A 128 -12.57 0.53 3.86
C ARG A 128 -12.67 -0.82 3.16
N ILE A 129 -12.04 -1.82 3.75
CA ILE A 129 -12.29 -3.24 3.46
C ILE A 129 -13.49 -3.68 4.33
N PRO A 130 -14.56 -4.26 3.75
CA PRO A 130 -15.64 -4.83 4.54
C PRO A 130 -15.14 -5.95 5.45
N MET A 131 -15.66 -5.99 6.69
CA MET A 131 -15.27 -7.00 7.68
C MET A 131 -16.51 -7.43 8.49
N GLY A 132 -16.45 -8.62 9.10
CA GLY A 132 -17.43 -9.06 10.08
C GLY A 132 -17.49 -8.16 11.32
N GLN A 133 -18.60 -8.20 12.04
CA GLN A 133 -18.89 -7.27 13.15
C GLN A 133 -17.94 -7.45 14.35
N ASP A 134 -17.43 -8.67 14.58
CA ASP A 134 -16.61 -9.00 15.75
C ASP A 134 -15.10 -8.71 15.58
N ILE A 135 -14.70 -8.27 14.40
CA ILE A 135 -13.29 -8.02 14.07
C ILE A 135 -13.05 -6.51 13.93
N ARG A 136 -12.06 -6.00 14.65
CA ARG A 136 -11.73 -4.55 14.65
C ARG A 136 -10.93 -4.13 13.42
N SER A 137 -10.00 -4.97 12.96
CA SER A 137 -9.13 -4.69 11.81
C SER A 137 -8.52 -5.98 11.25
N LEU A 138 -8.10 -5.94 10.00
CA LEU A 138 -7.21 -6.92 9.39
C LEU A 138 -5.75 -6.56 9.70
N ASN A 139 -4.87 -7.55 9.56
CA ASN A 139 -3.43 -7.29 9.53
C ASN A 139 -3.11 -6.30 8.40
N VAL A 140 -2.25 -5.30 8.66
CA VAL A 140 -1.97 -4.22 7.71
C VAL A 140 -1.36 -4.73 6.40
N SER A 141 -0.47 -5.74 6.43
CA SER A 141 0.11 -6.28 5.19
C SER A 141 -0.92 -7.00 4.33
N ASN A 142 -1.90 -7.67 4.95
CA ASN A 142 -3.04 -8.25 4.24
C ASN A 142 -3.94 -7.16 3.64
N SER A 143 -4.22 -6.11 4.40
CA SER A 143 -5.01 -4.96 3.93
C SER A 143 -4.37 -4.29 2.72
N VAL A 144 -3.05 -4.09 2.76
CA VAL A 144 -2.28 -3.55 1.63
C VAL A 144 -2.44 -4.44 0.40
N ALA A 145 -2.23 -5.76 0.55
CA ALA A 145 -2.35 -6.68 -0.57
C ALA A 145 -3.75 -6.66 -1.20
N ILE A 146 -4.81 -6.66 -0.37
CA ILE A 146 -6.20 -6.64 -0.85
C ILE A 146 -6.46 -5.37 -1.68
N VAL A 147 -6.16 -4.18 -1.14
CA VAL A 147 -6.49 -2.90 -1.80
C VAL A 147 -5.59 -2.66 -3.00
N LEU A 148 -4.30 -3.01 -2.90
CA LEU A 148 -3.35 -2.88 -4.00
C LEU A 148 -3.74 -3.77 -5.19
N TYR A 149 -4.09 -5.03 -4.96
CA TYR A 149 -4.49 -5.94 -6.06
C TYR A 149 -5.84 -5.55 -6.68
N GLU A 150 -6.75 -4.96 -5.93
CA GLU A 150 -7.96 -4.34 -6.51
C GLU A 150 -7.58 -3.14 -7.39
N ALA A 151 -6.71 -2.25 -6.94
CA ALA A 151 -6.23 -1.14 -7.75
C ALA A 151 -5.54 -1.63 -9.03
N LEU A 152 -4.69 -2.67 -8.94
CA LEU A 152 -4.07 -3.29 -10.10
C LEU A 152 -5.09 -3.92 -11.06
N ARG A 153 -6.11 -4.60 -10.54
CA ARG A 153 -7.21 -5.15 -11.34
C ARG A 153 -7.95 -4.06 -12.11
N GLN A 154 -8.25 -2.94 -11.44
CA GLN A 154 -8.89 -1.77 -12.09
C GLN A 154 -8.02 -1.19 -13.21
N ASN A 155 -6.70 -1.31 -13.10
CA ASN A 155 -5.73 -0.87 -14.08
C ASN A 155 -5.19 -2.01 -14.98
N HIS A 156 -5.99 -3.11 -15.12
CA HIS A 156 -5.75 -4.23 -16.06
C HIS A 156 -4.41 -4.94 -15.83
N PHE A 157 -3.90 -5.00 -14.60
CA PHE A 157 -2.61 -5.62 -14.23
C PHE A 157 -1.45 -5.20 -15.14
N THR A 158 -1.49 -3.98 -15.68
CA THR A 158 -0.54 -3.49 -16.69
C THR A 158 0.91 -3.68 -16.21
N GLY A 159 1.71 -4.37 -17.00
CA GLY A 159 3.12 -4.66 -16.72
C GLY A 159 3.36 -5.88 -15.81
N LEU A 160 2.31 -6.58 -15.39
CA LEU A 160 2.43 -7.81 -14.62
C LEU A 160 2.28 -9.06 -15.52
N GLN A 161 2.91 -10.16 -15.12
CA GLN A 161 2.75 -11.45 -15.76
C GLN A 161 1.49 -12.13 -15.27
N GLU A 162 0.55 -12.40 -16.17
CA GLU A 162 -0.76 -12.98 -15.85
C GLU A 162 -0.82 -14.51 -16.01
N GLY A 163 0.18 -15.11 -16.65
CA GLY A 163 0.28 -16.55 -16.85
C GLY A 163 1.53 -17.15 -16.24
N GLY A 164 1.53 -18.46 -16.06
CA GLY A 164 2.68 -19.19 -15.56
C GLY A 164 2.71 -20.64 -16.04
N GLU A 165 3.90 -21.23 -16.04
CA GLU A 165 4.14 -22.61 -16.44
C GLU A 165 4.54 -23.47 -15.25
N LEU A 166 4.25 -24.76 -15.35
CA LEU A 166 4.70 -25.76 -14.37
C LEU A 166 6.20 -26.04 -14.55
N HIS A 167 6.95 -26.21 -13.48
CA HIS A 167 8.38 -26.46 -13.54
C HIS A 167 8.76 -27.86 -14.05
N ARG A 168 7.91 -28.86 -13.88
CA ARG A 168 8.22 -30.28 -14.13
C ARG A 168 7.18 -31.00 -14.99
N LEU A 169 5.99 -30.48 -15.09
CA LEU A 169 4.86 -31.00 -15.83
C LEU A 169 4.35 -29.94 -16.80
N HIS A 170 3.46 -30.33 -17.67
CA HIS A 170 2.74 -29.41 -18.55
C HIS A 170 1.27 -29.37 -18.18
N TRP A 171 0.65 -28.21 -18.33
CA TRP A 171 -0.82 -28.10 -18.24
C TRP A 171 -1.43 -29.01 -19.30
N LYS A 172 -2.57 -29.61 -19.00
CA LYS A 172 -3.33 -30.31 -20.03
C LYS A 172 -3.87 -29.27 -20.97
N ASP A 173 -3.64 -29.46 -22.28
CA ASP A 173 -4.26 -28.62 -23.29
C ASP A 173 -5.78 -28.69 -23.08
N GLU A 174 -6.43 -27.51 -23.00
CA GLU A 174 -7.89 -27.45 -23.03
C GLU A 174 -8.32 -27.95 -24.42
N VAL A 175 -9.05 -29.06 -24.43
CA VAL A 175 -9.66 -29.67 -25.65
C VAL A 175 -10.90 -28.88 -26.04
#